data_9298cc041941531e8a81803a9c8534f3
#
_entry.id   9298cc041941531e8a81803a9c8534f3
#
_cell.length_a   1.000
_cell.length_b   1.000
_cell.length_c   1.000
_cell.angle_alpha   90.00
_cell.angle_beta   90.00
_cell.angle_gamma   90.00
#
_symmetry.space_group_name_H-M   'P 1'
#
loop_
_entity.id
_entity.type
_entity.pdbx_description
1 polymer ?
#
loop_
_entity_poly.entity_id
_entity_poly.type
_entity_poly.pdbx_seq_one_letter_code
_entity_poly.pdbx_strand_id
1 'polypeptide(L)'
;MKDEIKLKKYAELIMQKNQLMNLTGYKTLESIYKEGILDSIAGFNILKENGFSFKNKKLLDIGAGAGFPSIPFIINEDYDINLTIIESIKKRCDFLEYLSQNIDIKFNLINNRVEEVKSNNDRFDFITARAVANLNTLYMISNNLLKKGGYFIFPKGKNYEVEIQTLLKNYPEIKHDIQVFSYINSQNETSYMIVIKKNLPTPKGWPLKFSQIKKIS
;
A
#
# COMPACT_ATOMS: atom_id res chain seq x y z
N MET A 1 -3.88 -20.61 1.69
CA MET A 1 -2.77 -19.81 1.14
C MET A 1 -2.13 -20.58 0.01
N LYS A 2 -1.77 -19.90 -1.09
CA LYS A 2 -1.27 -20.61 -2.30
C LYS A 2 0.20 -20.94 -2.24
N ASP A 3 1.06 -20.10 -1.67
CA ASP A 3 2.50 -20.36 -1.53
C ASP A 3 2.98 -20.09 -0.10
N GLU A 4 2.58 -20.95 0.81
CA GLU A 4 2.95 -20.82 2.23
C GLU A 4 4.45 -20.93 2.47
N ILE A 5 5.15 -21.74 1.67
CA ILE A 5 6.61 -21.94 1.78
C ILE A 5 7.31 -20.62 1.47
N LYS A 6 6.91 -19.94 0.39
CA LYS A 6 7.47 -18.65 0.00
C LYS A 6 7.16 -17.55 1.02
N LEU A 7 5.94 -17.54 1.58
CA LEU A 7 5.56 -16.60 2.64
C LEU A 7 6.35 -16.80 3.94
N LYS A 8 6.63 -18.06 4.34
CA LYS A 8 7.50 -18.35 5.49
C LYS A 8 8.92 -17.86 5.25
N LYS A 9 9.49 -18.19 4.08
CA LYS A 9 10.84 -17.74 3.70
C LYS A 9 10.91 -16.19 3.68
N TYR A 10 9.89 -15.53 3.18
CA TYR A 10 9.79 -14.07 3.21
C TYR A 10 9.84 -13.53 4.65
N ALA A 11 9.08 -14.11 5.58
CA ALA A 11 9.10 -13.71 6.98
C ALA A 11 10.49 -13.88 7.62
N GLU A 12 11.18 -14.99 7.32
CA GLU A 12 12.54 -15.26 7.80
C GLU A 12 13.56 -14.24 7.27
N LEU A 13 13.48 -13.87 6.00
CA LEU A 13 14.34 -12.85 5.40
C LEU A 13 14.11 -11.47 6.03
N ILE A 14 12.85 -11.11 6.32
CA ILE A 14 12.55 -9.88 7.06
C ILE A 14 13.16 -9.95 8.46
N MET A 15 12.98 -11.06 9.19
CA MET A 15 13.48 -11.20 10.56
C MET A 15 15.01 -11.05 10.61
N GLN A 16 15.73 -11.70 9.70
CA GLN A 16 17.19 -11.59 9.60
C GLN A 16 17.65 -10.15 9.36
N LYS A 17 17.03 -9.46 8.40
CA LYS A 17 17.43 -8.09 8.04
C LYS A 17 16.93 -7.05 9.03
N ASN A 18 15.81 -7.28 9.70
CA ASN A 18 15.25 -6.35 10.67
C ASN A 18 16.17 -6.12 11.87
N GLN A 19 16.97 -7.12 12.24
CA GLN A 19 17.99 -7.01 13.27
C GLN A 19 19.09 -5.99 12.91
N LEU A 20 19.34 -5.79 11.61
CA LEU A 20 20.42 -4.95 11.10
C LEU A 20 19.97 -3.54 10.71
N MET A 21 18.70 -3.36 10.30
CA MET A 21 18.30 -2.11 9.64
C MET A 21 16.90 -1.56 9.97
N ASN A 22 16.20 -2.12 10.95
CA ASN A 22 14.86 -1.66 11.35
C ASN A 22 13.87 -1.50 10.17
N LEU A 23 13.68 -2.57 9.41
CA LEU A 23 12.75 -2.60 8.26
C LEU A 23 11.30 -2.41 8.68
N THR A 24 10.94 -2.99 9.81
CA THR A 24 9.57 -3.00 10.39
C THR A 24 9.62 -2.91 11.90
N GLY A 25 8.51 -2.49 12.51
CA GLY A 25 8.32 -2.47 13.97
C GLY A 25 8.11 -3.85 14.59
N TYR A 26 7.85 -4.88 13.79
CA TYR A 26 7.65 -6.24 14.28
C TYR A 26 8.93 -6.82 14.88
N LYS A 27 8.82 -7.48 16.04
CA LYS A 27 9.97 -7.97 16.80
C LYS A 27 10.16 -9.49 16.75
N THR A 28 9.15 -10.23 16.32
CA THR A 28 9.17 -11.70 16.26
C THR A 28 8.79 -12.19 14.88
N LEU A 29 9.24 -13.40 14.55
CA LEU A 29 8.85 -14.06 13.31
C LEU A 29 7.33 -14.25 13.22
N GLU A 30 6.70 -14.55 14.36
CA GLU A 30 5.26 -14.69 14.46
C GLU A 30 4.52 -13.39 14.14
N SER A 31 4.94 -12.24 14.70
CA SER A 31 4.30 -10.95 14.40
C SER A 31 4.53 -10.51 12.95
N ILE A 32 5.71 -10.78 12.39
CA ILE A 32 5.96 -10.55 10.95
C ILE A 32 4.99 -11.37 10.11
N TYR A 33 4.82 -12.66 10.45
CA TYR A 33 3.97 -13.56 9.68
C TYR A 33 2.49 -13.23 9.85
N LYS A 34 2.01 -13.07 11.09
CA LYS A 34 0.60 -12.79 11.39
C LYS A 34 0.20 -11.38 10.97
N GLU A 35 0.81 -10.37 11.61
CA GLU A 35 0.40 -8.96 11.46
C GLU A 35 0.95 -8.32 10.17
N GLY A 36 2.13 -8.77 9.72
CA GLY A 36 2.73 -8.31 8.47
C GLY A 36 2.09 -8.97 7.26
N ILE A 37 2.18 -10.29 7.18
CA ILE A 37 1.82 -11.07 5.98
C ILE A 37 0.33 -11.39 5.94
N LEU A 38 -0.22 -12.07 6.96
CA LEU A 38 -1.61 -12.53 6.92
C LEU A 38 -2.60 -11.36 6.90
N ASP A 39 -2.36 -10.30 7.65
CA ASP A 39 -3.22 -9.12 7.65
C ASP A 39 -3.18 -8.38 6.31
N SER A 40 -2.03 -8.35 5.65
CA SER A 40 -1.94 -7.81 4.30
C SER A 40 -2.79 -8.61 3.31
N ILE A 41 -2.72 -9.94 3.35
CA ILE A 41 -3.52 -10.82 2.50
C ILE A 41 -5.01 -10.66 2.82
N ALA A 42 -5.40 -10.64 4.10
CA ALA A 42 -6.78 -10.48 4.52
C ALA A 42 -7.40 -9.16 4.00
N GLY A 43 -6.65 -8.05 4.10
CA GLY A 43 -7.08 -6.76 3.56
C GLY A 43 -7.35 -6.77 2.06
N PHE A 44 -6.54 -7.46 1.26
CA PHE A 44 -6.81 -7.59 -0.18
C PHE A 44 -7.94 -8.60 -0.48
N ASN A 45 -8.07 -9.66 0.32
CA ASN A 45 -9.13 -10.65 0.15
C ASN A 45 -10.52 -10.05 0.33
N ILE A 46 -10.74 -9.21 1.36
CA ILE A 46 -12.04 -8.53 1.54
C ILE A 46 -12.40 -7.67 0.33
N LEU A 47 -11.44 -7.06 -0.35
CA LEU A 47 -11.70 -6.32 -1.59
C LEU A 47 -12.10 -7.27 -2.73
N LYS A 48 -11.42 -8.41 -2.89
CA LYS A 48 -11.76 -9.44 -3.90
C LYS A 48 -13.17 -10.00 -3.69
N GLU A 49 -13.54 -10.28 -2.44
CA GLU A 49 -14.88 -10.74 -2.04
C GLU A 49 -15.97 -9.71 -2.39
N ASN A 50 -15.58 -8.43 -2.42
CA ASN A 50 -16.46 -7.32 -2.82
C ASN A 50 -16.33 -6.90 -4.29
N GLY A 51 -15.80 -7.78 -5.14
CA GLY A 51 -15.80 -7.63 -6.60
C GLY A 51 -14.63 -6.87 -7.20
N PHE A 52 -13.59 -6.50 -6.41
CA PHE A 52 -12.39 -5.89 -6.98
C PHE A 52 -11.49 -6.94 -7.63
N SER A 53 -11.15 -6.74 -8.90
CA SER A 53 -10.25 -7.62 -9.64
C SER A 53 -8.88 -6.97 -9.85
N PHE A 54 -7.84 -7.68 -9.42
CA PHE A 54 -6.44 -7.24 -9.56
C PHE A 54 -5.71 -7.92 -10.72
N LYS A 55 -6.34 -8.89 -11.38
CA LYS A 55 -5.73 -9.67 -12.47
C LYS A 55 -5.31 -8.74 -13.61
N ASN A 56 -4.05 -8.80 -14.00
CA ASN A 56 -3.43 -7.99 -15.05
C ASN A 56 -3.51 -6.47 -14.79
N LYS A 57 -3.69 -6.06 -13.55
CA LYS A 57 -3.76 -4.65 -13.15
C LYS A 57 -2.41 -4.11 -12.70
N LYS A 58 -2.26 -2.80 -12.82
CA LYS A 58 -1.09 -2.06 -12.33
C LYS A 58 -1.37 -1.59 -10.91
N LEU A 59 -0.63 -2.15 -9.96
CA LEU A 59 -0.68 -1.80 -8.53
C LEU A 59 0.57 -0.99 -8.16
N LEU A 60 0.36 0.16 -7.54
CA LEU A 60 1.42 0.93 -6.89
C LEU A 60 1.36 0.72 -5.38
N ASP A 61 2.50 0.40 -4.76
CA ASP A 61 2.68 0.41 -3.31
C ASP A 61 3.64 1.53 -2.92
N ILE A 62 3.18 2.45 -2.07
CA ILE A 62 3.95 3.61 -1.64
C ILE A 62 4.53 3.35 -0.26
N GLY A 63 5.86 3.43 -0.14
CA GLY A 63 6.57 3.28 1.12
C GLY A 63 6.43 1.87 1.71
N ALA A 64 6.55 0.85 0.88
CA ALA A 64 6.31 -0.54 1.26
C ALA A 64 7.22 -1.06 2.41
N GLY A 65 8.33 -0.39 2.69
CA GLY A 65 9.24 -0.78 3.76
C GLY A 65 9.81 -2.18 3.60
N ALA A 66 9.30 -3.12 4.40
CA ALA A 66 9.63 -4.53 4.27
C ALA A 66 8.87 -5.23 3.11
N GLY A 67 8.03 -4.53 2.35
CA GLY A 67 7.20 -5.05 1.25
C GLY A 67 5.71 -5.15 1.58
N PHE A 68 5.25 -4.50 2.66
CA PHE A 68 3.84 -4.52 3.07
C PHE A 68 3.06 -3.31 2.53
N PRO A 69 1.82 -3.50 2.05
CA PRO A 69 1.04 -4.74 2.08
C PRO A 69 1.13 -5.55 0.78
N SER A 70 1.80 -5.10 -0.26
CA SER A 70 1.66 -5.63 -1.62
C SER A 70 2.39 -6.96 -1.87
N ILE A 71 3.59 -7.17 -1.30
CA ILE A 71 4.36 -8.40 -1.57
C ILE A 71 3.66 -9.66 -1.04
N PRO A 72 3.14 -9.71 0.21
CA PRO A 72 2.35 -10.88 0.65
C PRO A 72 1.17 -11.18 -0.26
N PHE A 73 0.51 -10.12 -0.73
CA PHE A 73 -0.63 -10.27 -1.62
C PHE A 73 -0.22 -10.91 -2.96
N ILE A 74 0.81 -10.41 -3.64
CA ILE A 74 1.21 -10.99 -4.94
C ILE A 74 1.74 -12.41 -4.80
N ILE A 75 2.40 -12.77 -3.69
CA ILE A 75 2.83 -14.15 -3.42
C ILE A 75 1.62 -15.08 -3.27
N ASN A 76 0.53 -14.60 -2.68
CA ASN A 76 -0.68 -15.39 -2.44
C ASN A 76 -1.56 -15.55 -3.68
N GLU A 77 -1.34 -14.79 -4.76
CA GLU A 77 -2.15 -14.85 -5.97
C GLU A 77 -1.55 -15.79 -7.03
N ASP A 78 -2.41 -16.30 -7.93
CA ASP A 78 -2.05 -17.20 -9.04
C ASP A 78 -2.12 -16.54 -10.41
N TYR A 79 -2.21 -15.21 -10.43
CA TYR A 79 -2.29 -14.43 -11.64
C TYR A 79 -1.36 -13.21 -11.57
N ASP A 80 -1.02 -12.69 -12.73
CA ASP A 80 -0.10 -11.57 -12.84
C ASP A 80 -0.71 -10.27 -12.33
N ILE A 81 0.06 -9.59 -11.49
CA ILE A 81 -0.18 -8.23 -11.01
C ILE A 81 1.08 -7.43 -11.33
N ASN A 82 0.93 -6.34 -12.09
CA ASN A 82 2.05 -5.45 -12.38
C ASN A 82 2.34 -4.55 -11.17
N LEU A 83 3.11 -5.06 -10.21
CA LEU A 83 3.49 -4.31 -9.01
C LEU A 83 4.62 -3.33 -9.31
N THR A 84 4.44 -2.08 -8.89
CA THR A 84 5.51 -1.09 -8.73
C THR A 84 5.56 -0.65 -7.28
N ILE A 85 6.74 -0.57 -6.71
CA ILE A 85 6.99 -0.06 -5.36
C ILE A 85 7.77 1.25 -5.49
N ILE A 86 7.30 2.30 -4.81
CA ILE A 86 8.04 3.55 -4.60
C ILE A 86 8.44 3.61 -3.14
N GLU A 87 9.74 3.55 -2.86
CA GLU A 87 10.31 3.63 -1.51
C GLU A 87 11.43 4.67 -1.47
N SER A 88 11.36 5.58 -0.52
CA SER A 88 12.32 6.69 -0.45
C SER A 88 13.62 6.34 0.26
N ILE A 89 13.61 5.33 1.11
CA ILE A 89 14.75 4.95 1.94
C ILE A 89 15.60 3.90 1.22
N LYS A 90 16.81 4.29 0.79
CA LYS A 90 17.71 3.41 0.01
C LYS A 90 17.92 2.04 0.65
N LYS A 91 18.17 1.96 1.96
CA LYS A 91 18.36 0.68 2.68
C LYS A 91 17.14 -0.25 2.56
N ARG A 92 15.92 0.28 2.49
CA ARG A 92 14.70 -0.50 2.28
C ARG A 92 14.61 -0.98 0.83
N CYS A 93 15.02 -0.14 -0.12
CA CYS A 93 15.13 -0.56 -1.53
C CYS A 93 16.12 -1.71 -1.69
N ASP A 94 17.29 -1.62 -1.08
CA ASP A 94 18.31 -2.68 -1.11
C ASP A 94 17.76 -4.00 -0.55
N PHE A 95 16.96 -3.92 0.52
CA PHE A 95 16.26 -5.10 1.05
C PHE A 95 15.23 -5.65 0.07
N LEU A 96 14.43 -4.81 -0.56
CA LEU A 96 13.42 -5.24 -1.52
C LEU A 96 14.04 -5.92 -2.75
N GLU A 97 15.17 -5.40 -3.25
CA GLU A 97 15.96 -6.03 -4.31
C GLU A 97 16.49 -7.40 -3.88
N TYR A 98 17.09 -7.48 -2.69
CA TYR A 98 17.55 -8.73 -2.09
C TYR A 98 16.41 -9.73 -1.94
N LEU A 99 15.25 -9.30 -1.46
CA LEU A 99 14.06 -10.12 -1.31
C LEU A 99 13.59 -10.69 -2.66
N SER A 100 13.47 -9.83 -3.69
CA SER A 100 13.06 -10.23 -5.04
C SER A 100 13.88 -11.41 -5.59
N GLN A 101 15.22 -11.36 -5.39
CA GLN A 101 16.13 -12.41 -5.83
C GLN A 101 16.00 -13.71 -5.03
N ASN A 102 15.72 -13.61 -3.72
CA ASN A 102 15.74 -14.77 -2.82
C ASN A 102 14.44 -15.58 -2.80
N ILE A 103 13.31 -14.96 -3.16
CA ILE A 103 12.02 -15.63 -3.20
C ILE A 103 11.38 -15.63 -4.60
N ASP A 104 12.15 -15.30 -5.63
CA ASP A 104 11.71 -15.30 -7.03
C ASP A 104 10.35 -14.60 -7.22
N ILE A 105 10.31 -13.29 -6.92
CA ILE A 105 9.19 -12.41 -7.20
C ILE A 105 9.66 -11.24 -8.05
N LYS A 106 8.77 -10.74 -8.91
CA LYS A 106 9.08 -9.63 -9.81
C LYS A 106 8.21 -8.42 -9.51
N PHE A 107 8.84 -7.27 -9.40
CA PHE A 107 8.18 -5.96 -9.32
C PHE A 107 9.14 -4.87 -9.82
N ASN A 108 8.58 -3.72 -10.15
CA ASN A 108 9.38 -2.53 -10.43
C ASN A 108 9.65 -1.79 -9.13
N LEU A 109 10.90 -1.37 -8.91
CA LEU A 109 11.29 -0.60 -7.73
C LEU A 109 11.81 0.77 -8.14
N ILE A 110 11.29 1.82 -7.50
CA ILE A 110 11.70 3.21 -7.70
C ILE A 110 12.16 3.75 -6.36
N ASN A 111 13.46 4.06 -6.23
CA ASN A 111 14.00 4.71 -5.05
C ASN A 111 13.84 6.22 -5.16
N ASN A 112 12.71 6.73 -4.72
CA ASN A 112 12.43 8.18 -4.68
C ASN A 112 11.26 8.47 -3.73
N ARG A 113 11.02 9.74 -3.43
CA ARG A 113 9.74 10.19 -2.85
C ARG A 113 8.66 10.17 -3.91
N VAL A 114 7.46 9.76 -3.54
CA VAL A 114 6.36 9.58 -4.49
C VAL A 114 5.98 10.91 -5.18
N GLU A 115 6.00 12.02 -4.45
CA GLU A 115 5.73 13.35 -4.96
C GLU A 115 6.82 13.92 -5.89
N GLU A 116 7.99 13.29 -5.93
CA GLU A 116 9.12 13.67 -6.79
C GLU A 116 9.24 12.79 -8.04
N VAL A 117 8.46 11.72 -8.12
CA VAL A 117 8.52 10.82 -9.27
C VAL A 117 7.98 11.54 -10.51
N LYS A 118 8.89 11.88 -11.41
CA LYS A 118 8.56 12.38 -12.74
C LYS A 118 8.00 11.23 -13.57
N SER A 119 6.71 11.10 -13.60
CA SER A 119 6.04 10.06 -14.37
C SER A 119 4.91 10.65 -15.19
N ASN A 120 4.55 9.96 -16.27
CA ASN A 120 3.31 10.23 -16.95
C ASN A 120 2.15 10.02 -15.97
N ASN A 121 1.24 10.96 -15.90
CA ASN A 121 0.02 10.89 -15.08
C ASN A 121 -0.82 9.64 -15.45
N ASP A 122 -1.70 9.22 -14.52
CA ASP A 122 -2.70 8.19 -14.77
C ASP A 122 -2.13 6.80 -15.16
N ARG A 123 -1.15 6.30 -14.39
CA ARG A 123 -0.44 5.04 -14.69
C ARG A 123 -1.03 3.80 -14.05
N PHE A 124 -1.56 3.92 -12.81
CA PHE A 124 -1.93 2.79 -11.97
C PHE A 124 -3.44 2.61 -11.90
N ASP A 125 -3.88 1.35 -11.84
CA ASP A 125 -5.27 0.97 -11.62
C ASP A 125 -5.60 1.02 -10.13
N PHE A 126 -4.61 0.66 -9.28
CA PHE A 126 -4.71 0.68 -7.83
C PHE A 126 -3.48 1.33 -7.22
N ILE A 127 -3.69 2.07 -6.13
CA ILE A 127 -2.60 2.60 -5.27
C ILE A 127 -2.87 2.18 -3.84
N THR A 128 -1.85 1.60 -3.19
CA THR A 128 -1.88 1.24 -1.78
C THR A 128 -0.72 1.88 -1.02
N ALA A 129 -0.87 2.00 0.28
CA ALA A 129 0.17 2.38 1.23
C ALA A 129 -0.23 1.92 2.63
N ARG A 130 0.72 1.42 3.42
CA ARG A 130 0.50 1.03 4.81
C ARG A 130 1.47 1.74 5.74
N ALA A 131 0.94 2.42 6.78
CA ALA A 131 1.72 3.13 7.79
C ALA A 131 2.69 4.21 7.24
N VAL A 132 2.33 4.87 6.15
CA VAL A 132 3.14 5.92 5.50
C VAL A 132 2.67 7.31 5.94
N ALA A 133 1.37 7.61 5.78
CA ALA A 133 0.77 8.89 6.11
C ALA A 133 -0.75 8.75 6.31
N ASN A 134 -1.41 9.83 6.74
CA ASN A 134 -2.88 9.90 6.79
C ASN A 134 -3.49 9.93 5.37
N LEU A 135 -4.81 9.67 5.28
CA LEU A 135 -5.53 9.61 4.00
C LEU A 135 -5.41 10.89 3.19
N ASN A 136 -5.52 12.05 3.85
CA ASN A 136 -5.43 13.35 3.21
C ASN A 136 -4.07 13.53 2.49
N THR A 137 -2.98 13.22 3.18
CA THR A 137 -1.62 13.27 2.62
C THR A 137 -1.46 12.29 1.46
N LEU A 138 -1.84 11.01 1.66
CA LEU A 138 -1.73 9.99 0.62
C LEU A 138 -2.51 10.38 -0.64
N TYR A 139 -3.72 10.91 -0.48
CA TYR A 139 -4.55 11.39 -1.58
C TYR A 139 -3.85 12.48 -2.40
N MET A 140 -3.23 13.46 -1.72
CA MET A 140 -2.55 14.58 -2.38
C MET A 140 -1.26 14.17 -3.12
N ILE A 141 -0.43 13.31 -2.50
CA ILE A 141 0.89 12.97 -3.06
C ILE A 141 0.84 11.95 -4.19
N SER A 142 -0.25 11.22 -4.34
CA SER A 142 -0.34 10.12 -5.29
C SER A 142 -1.50 10.22 -6.29
N ASN A 143 -2.36 11.22 -6.16
CA ASN A 143 -3.54 11.37 -7.02
C ASN A 143 -3.19 11.40 -8.53
N ASN A 144 -2.13 12.10 -8.91
CA ASN A 144 -1.67 12.20 -10.29
C ASN A 144 -1.21 10.85 -10.88
N LEU A 145 -0.87 9.87 -10.05
CA LEU A 145 -0.40 8.56 -10.48
C LEU A 145 -1.55 7.58 -10.74
N LEU A 146 -2.71 7.79 -10.11
CA LEU A 146 -3.88 6.95 -10.26
C LEU A 146 -4.67 7.30 -11.50
N LYS A 147 -5.08 6.32 -12.28
CA LYS A 147 -5.98 6.50 -13.44
C LYS A 147 -7.34 7.04 -13.00
N LYS A 148 -8.00 7.80 -13.85
CA LYS A 148 -9.44 8.06 -13.71
C LYS A 148 -10.19 6.72 -13.75
N GLY A 149 -11.10 6.50 -12.79
CA GLY A 149 -11.77 5.22 -12.57
C GLY A 149 -10.95 4.18 -11.78
N GLY A 150 -9.69 4.48 -11.45
CA GLY A 150 -8.87 3.67 -10.55
C GLY A 150 -9.22 3.87 -9.08
N TYR A 151 -8.56 3.14 -8.19
CA TYR A 151 -8.90 3.09 -6.78
C TYR A 151 -7.65 3.28 -5.90
N PHE A 152 -7.74 4.17 -4.92
CA PHE A 152 -6.91 4.11 -3.73
C PHE A 152 -7.45 3.04 -2.81
N ILE A 153 -6.58 2.21 -2.25
CA ILE A 153 -6.92 1.11 -1.35
C ILE A 153 -5.95 1.13 -0.16
N PHE A 154 -6.38 1.71 0.95
CA PHE A 154 -5.51 1.96 2.10
C PHE A 154 -5.96 1.15 3.32
N PRO A 155 -5.14 0.20 3.81
CA PRO A 155 -5.38 -0.45 5.09
C PRO A 155 -5.23 0.57 6.23
N LYS A 156 -6.22 0.59 7.12
CA LYS A 156 -6.31 1.50 8.26
C LYS A 156 -6.81 0.79 9.52
N GLY A 157 -6.40 1.31 10.67
CA GLY A 157 -6.88 0.88 11.98
C GLY A 157 -8.12 1.64 12.44
N LYS A 158 -8.41 1.58 13.73
CA LYS A 158 -9.62 2.10 14.41
C LYS A 158 -9.90 3.60 14.18
N ASN A 159 -8.88 4.41 13.87
CA ASN A 159 -9.01 5.86 13.68
C ASN A 159 -9.36 6.29 12.25
N TYR A 160 -9.75 5.37 11.38
CA TYR A 160 -10.00 5.65 9.96
C TYR A 160 -11.10 6.71 9.74
N GLU A 161 -12.13 6.76 10.59
CA GLU A 161 -13.21 7.73 10.46
C GLU A 161 -12.72 9.18 10.60
N VAL A 162 -11.82 9.43 11.55
CA VAL A 162 -11.21 10.76 11.74
C VAL A 162 -10.38 11.14 10.50
N GLU A 163 -9.66 10.19 9.92
CA GLU A 163 -8.91 10.44 8.68
C GLU A 163 -9.84 10.72 7.49
N ILE A 164 -10.98 10.01 7.38
CA ILE A 164 -11.99 10.28 6.35
C ILE A 164 -12.60 11.67 6.55
N GLN A 165 -12.97 12.03 7.77
CA GLN A 165 -13.52 13.36 8.07
C GLN A 165 -12.54 14.48 7.69
N THR A 166 -11.24 14.28 8.01
CA THR A 166 -10.18 15.24 7.64
C THR A 166 -10.05 15.35 6.11
N LEU A 167 -10.07 14.23 5.41
CA LEU A 167 -10.04 14.22 3.95
C LEU A 167 -11.24 14.93 3.35
N LEU A 168 -12.46 14.63 3.84
CA LEU A 168 -13.71 15.25 3.36
C LEU A 168 -13.86 16.73 3.71
N LYS A 169 -13.22 17.20 4.77
CA LYS A 169 -13.14 18.64 5.07
C LYS A 169 -12.41 19.41 3.96
N ASN A 170 -11.39 18.80 3.37
CA ASN A 170 -10.59 19.39 2.30
C ASN A 170 -11.17 19.11 0.90
N TYR A 171 -11.81 17.94 0.72
CA TYR A 171 -12.31 17.44 -0.57
C TYR A 171 -13.73 16.86 -0.42
N PRO A 172 -14.75 17.69 -0.11
CA PRO A 172 -16.12 17.21 0.13
C PRO A 172 -16.75 16.53 -1.09
N GLU A 173 -16.29 16.88 -2.28
CA GLU A 173 -16.79 16.35 -3.55
C GLU A 173 -16.56 14.86 -3.74
N ILE A 174 -15.58 14.25 -3.03
CA ILE A 174 -15.30 12.81 -3.13
C ILE A 174 -16.10 11.95 -2.13
N LYS A 175 -17.03 12.53 -1.37
CA LYS A 175 -17.79 11.83 -0.33
C LYS A 175 -18.43 10.53 -0.82
N HIS A 176 -19.02 10.55 -2.00
CA HIS A 176 -19.70 9.39 -2.60
C HIS A 176 -18.75 8.39 -3.27
N ASP A 177 -17.46 8.71 -3.36
CA ASP A 177 -16.43 7.86 -3.94
C ASP A 177 -15.73 6.99 -2.88
N ILE A 178 -16.02 7.20 -1.59
CA ILE A 178 -15.40 6.50 -0.47
C ILE A 178 -16.23 5.30 -0.07
N GLN A 179 -15.59 4.13 0.02
CA GLN A 179 -16.13 2.89 0.56
C GLN A 179 -15.22 2.37 1.68
N VAL A 180 -15.80 1.72 2.67
CA VAL A 180 -15.07 1.13 3.80
C VAL A 180 -15.46 -0.33 3.92
N PHE A 181 -14.47 -1.21 3.90
CA PHE A 181 -14.63 -2.64 4.10
C PHE A 181 -13.91 -3.07 5.36
N SER A 182 -14.63 -3.74 6.26
CA SER A 182 -14.06 -4.27 7.50
C SER A 182 -13.67 -5.74 7.34
N TYR A 183 -12.59 -6.13 8.01
CA TYR A 183 -12.14 -7.51 8.10
C TYR A 183 -11.55 -7.78 9.49
N ILE A 184 -11.50 -9.04 9.87
CA ILE A 184 -10.85 -9.45 11.13
C ILE A 184 -9.37 -9.73 10.84
N ASN A 185 -8.50 -9.06 11.57
CA ASN A 185 -7.06 -9.24 11.48
C ASN A 185 -6.57 -10.45 12.31
N SER A 186 -5.29 -10.75 12.24
CA SER A 186 -4.66 -11.88 12.92
C SER A 186 -4.65 -11.79 14.46
N GLN A 187 -4.93 -10.62 15.00
CA GLN A 187 -5.10 -10.37 16.45
C GLN A 187 -6.55 -10.45 16.88
N ASN A 188 -7.44 -10.91 16.01
CA ASN A 188 -8.89 -10.96 16.24
C ASN A 188 -9.54 -9.58 16.48
N GLU A 189 -8.95 -8.53 15.90
CA GLU A 189 -9.47 -7.17 15.93
C GLU A 189 -10.02 -6.77 14.57
N THR A 190 -10.95 -5.80 14.55
CA THR A 190 -11.46 -5.24 13.31
C THR A 190 -10.46 -4.25 12.72
N SER A 191 -10.07 -4.51 11.47
CA SER A 191 -9.29 -3.65 10.61
C SER A 191 -10.10 -3.23 9.38
N TYR A 192 -9.65 -2.21 8.67
CA TYR A 192 -10.46 -1.57 7.62
C TYR A 192 -9.63 -1.36 6.36
N MET A 193 -10.25 -1.61 5.20
CA MET A 193 -9.74 -1.16 3.90
C MET A 193 -10.56 0.03 3.45
N ILE A 194 -9.92 1.18 3.35
CA ILE A 194 -10.53 2.40 2.83
C ILE A 194 -10.28 2.45 1.34
N VAL A 195 -11.37 2.47 0.58
CA VAL A 195 -11.33 2.53 -0.87
C VAL A 195 -11.84 3.88 -1.32
N ILE A 196 -11.10 4.57 -2.18
CA ILE A 196 -11.51 5.84 -2.78
C ILE A 196 -11.39 5.73 -4.29
N LYS A 197 -12.53 5.80 -4.99
CA LYS A 197 -12.55 5.80 -6.45
C LYS A 197 -12.13 7.17 -6.99
N LYS A 198 -11.21 7.22 -7.94
CA LYS A 198 -10.85 8.46 -8.60
C LYS A 198 -11.80 8.76 -9.76
N ASN A 199 -12.86 9.50 -9.52
CA ASN A 199 -13.80 9.94 -10.54
C ASN A 199 -13.46 11.33 -11.12
N LEU A 200 -12.75 12.15 -10.34
CA LEU A 200 -12.37 13.51 -10.72
C LEU A 200 -10.95 13.56 -11.31
N PRO A 201 -10.67 14.53 -12.19
CA PRO A 201 -9.31 14.77 -12.65
C PRO A 201 -8.40 15.19 -11.49
N THR A 202 -7.11 14.93 -11.64
CA THR A 202 -6.11 15.43 -10.68
C THR A 202 -6.14 16.96 -10.64
N PRO A 203 -6.23 17.58 -9.45
CA PRO A 203 -6.19 19.02 -9.32
C PRO A 203 -4.92 19.63 -9.94
N LYS A 204 -5.07 20.80 -10.57
CA LYS A 204 -3.93 21.49 -11.19
C LYS A 204 -2.85 21.80 -10.15
N GLY A 205 -1.59 21.51 -10.48
CA GLY A 205 -0.45 21.76 -9.61
C GLY A 205 -0.10 20.60 -8.64
N TRP A 206 -0.85 19.48 -8.70
CA TRP A 206 -0.50 18.28 -7.95
C TRP A 206 0.52 17.41 -8.71
N PRO A 207 1.35 16.59 -7.98
CA PRO A 207 1.38 16.49 -6.50
C PRO A 207 1.95 17.74 -5.83
N LEU A 208 1.47 18.02 -4.62
CA LEU A 208 2.02 19.10 -3.81
C LEU A 208 3.37 18.68 -3.23
N LYS A 209 4.29 19.61 -3.06
CA LYS A 209 5.54 19.35 -2.33
C LYS A 209 5.24 19.04 -0.86
N PHE A 210 6.00 18.15 -0.26
CA PHE A 210 5.80 17.74 1.14
C PHE A 210 5.77 18.93 2.14
N SER A 211 6.55 19.99 1.86
CA SER A 211 6.54 21.21 2.64
C SER A 211 5.21 21.99 2.58
N GLN A 212 4.46 21.86 1.48
CA GLN A 212 3.15 22.48 1.31
C GLN A 212 2.06 21.64 2.00
N ILE A 213 2.18 20.33 1.95
CA ILE A 213 1.23 19.39 2.55
C ILE A 213 1.17 19.54 4.08
N LYS A 214 2.33 19.71 4.74
CA LYS A 214 2.40 19.96 6.20
C LYS A 214 1.62 21.19 6.68
N LYS A 215 1.23 22.08 5.78
CA LYS A 215 0.43 23.28 6.13
C LYS A 215 -1.07 23.05 5.99
N ILE A 216 -1.47 21.94 5.37
CA ILE A 216 -2.88 21.61 5.04
C ILE A 216 -3.37 20.39 5.84
N SER A 217 -2.43 19.63 6.43
CA SER A 217 -2.69 18.43 7.25
C SER A 217 -2.91 18.75 8.71
#